data_bdbfd59fb9116c97d3854f509aec2e04
#
_entry.id   bdbfd59fb9116c97d3854f509aec2e04
#
_cell.length_a   1.000
_cell.length_b   1.000
_cell.length_c   1.000
_cell.angle_alpha   90.00
_cell.angle_beta   90.00
_cell.angle_gamma   90.00
#
_symmetry.space_group_name_H-M   'P 1'
#
loop_
_entity.id
_entity.type
_entity.pdbx_description
1 polymer ?
#
loop_
_entity_poly.entity_id
_entity_poly.type
_entity_poly.pdbx_seq_one_letter_code
_entity_poly.pdbx_strand_id
1 'polypeptide(L)'
;ADPSAKPVLMDNGFEYIPATIIKSSANTQHNYLIIDKGSEDGVVRNSGVITEKGVIGIVDAVSSHYSYAISFLNTELFISARLGESGAVGPLAWDGMSSDRAILKEIPLQFKFEPGDTVYTSGYSTIFPPDIPIGVAGESKIINGATNEIDVNLFQNHKALKYVTIVANRRAAEIESIEQQEEEQPKK
;
A
#
# COMPACT_ATOMS: atom_id res chain seq x y z
N ALA A 1 -16.55 -5.61 3.23
CA ALA A 1 -16.25 -7.05 3.10
C ALA A 1 -16.74 -7.80 4.33
N ASP A 2 -17.28 -8.98 4.18
CA ASP A 2 -17.67 -9.85 5.30
C ASP A 2 -16.41 -10.47 5.92
N PRO A 3 -16.07 -10.15 7.20
CA PRO A 3 -14.86 -10.65 7.83
C PRO A 3 -14.89 -12.17 8.11
N SER A 4 -16.07 -12.79 8.03
CA SER A 4 -16.23 -14.25 8.15
C SER A 4 -16.06 -14.99 6.82
N ALA A 5 -15.94 -14.28 5.71
CA ALA A 5 -15.74 -14.87 4.40
C ALA A 5 -14.40 -15.62 4.32
N LYS A 6 -14.38 -16.71 3.54
CA LYS A 6 -13.18 -17.50 3.34
C LYS A 6 -12.18 -16.75 2.44
N PRO A 7 -10.86 -16.98 2.63
CA PRO A 7 -9.85 -16.48 1.70
C PRO A 7 -10.12 -16.91 0.27
N VAL A 8 -9.82 -16.03 -0.69
CA VAL A 8 -9.97 -16.28 -2.12
C VAL A 8 -8.64 -16.02 -2.83
N LEU A 9 -8.14 -17.04 -3.55
CA LEU A 9 -7.00 -16.88 -4.44
C LEU A 9 -7.47 -16.32 -5.77
N MET A 10 -6.92 -15.17 -6.15
CA MET A 10 -7.24 -14.48 -7.40
C MET A 10 -6.26 -14.89 -8.52
N ASP A 11 -6.66 -14.66 -9.78
CA ASP A 11 -5.84 -14.99 -10.96
C ASP A 11 -4.50 -14.24 -11.01
N ASN A 12 -4.41 -13.09 -10.34
CA ASN A 12 -3.17 -12.31 -10.21
C ASN A 12 -2.16 -12.90 -9.23
N GLY A 13 -2.47 -14.02 -8.58
CA GLY A 13 -1.61 -14.68 -7.59
C GLY A 13 -1.74 -14.15 -6.17
N PHE A 14 -2.56 -13.14 -5.92
CA PHE A 14 -2.88 -12.66 -4.57
C PHE A 14 -4.03 -13.44 -3.96
N GLU A 15 -3.87 -13.83 -2.71
CA GLU A 15 -4.95 -14.36 -1.89
C GLU A 15 -5.55 -13.24 -1.05
N TYR A 16 -6.86 -13.08 -1.13
CA TYR A 16 -7.60 -12.04 -0.43
C TYR A 16 -8.23 -12.64 0.83
N ILE A 17 -7.78 -12.15 1.99
CA ILE A 17 -8.15 -12.67 3.31
C ILE A 17 -8.94 -11.58 4.06
N PRO A 18 -10.27 -11.69 4.13
CA PRO A 18 -11.08 -10.75 4.91
C PRO A 18 -10.75 -10.82 6.39
N ALA A 19 -10.67 -9.67 7.05
CA ALA A 19 -10.24 -9.57 8.43
C ALA A 19 -10.85 -8.36 9.15
N THR A 20 -10.70 -8.35 10.47
CA THR A 20 -11.13 -7.26 11.34
C THR A 20 -9.95 -6.67 12.10
N ILE A 21 -9.90 -5.37 12.19
CA ILE A 21 -8.94 -4.65 13.05
C ILE A 21 -9.44 -4.75 14.50
N ILE A 22 -8.60 -5.25 15.39
CA ILE A 22 -8.94 -5.37 16.81
C ILE A 22 -8.26 -4.31 17.68
N LYS A 23 -7.20 -3.68 17.18
CA LYS A 23 -6.51 -2.58 17.84
C LYS A 23 -5.78 -1.73 16.81
N SER A 24 -5.75 -0.42 17.03
CA SER A 24 -5.01 0.51 16.16
C SER A 24 -4.54 1.73 16.93
N SER A 25 -3.48 2.37 16.45
CA SER A 25 -3.11 3.71 16.84
C SER A 25 -3.33 4.68 15.67
N ALA A 26 -3.61 5.93 15.96
CA ALA A 26 -3.83 6.97 14.95
C ALA A 26 -3.38 8.36 15.42
N ASN A 27 -2.64 8.43 16.53
CA ASN A 27 -2.30 9.68 17.22
C ASN A 27 -0.80 10.02 17.18
N THR A 28 -0.01 9.23 16.44
CA THR A 28 1.43 9.40 16.30
C THR A 28 1.80 9.52 14.82
N GLN A 29 3.09 9.70 14.52
CA GLN A 29 3.61 9.64 13.16
C GLN A 29 4.02 8.22 12.74
N HIS A 30 3.97 7.26 13.66
CA HIS A 30 4.25 5.85 13.44
C HIS A 30 3.10 5.03 14.02
N ASN A 31 2.12 4.72 13.20
CA ASN A 31 0.91 4.03 13.64
C ASN A 31 0.92 2.56 13.24
N TYR A 32 0.14 1.76 13.95
CA TYR A 32 0.03 0.32 13.74
C TYR A 32 -1.42 -0.16 13.78
N LEU A 33 -1.62 -1.37 13.28
CA LEU A 33 -2.87 -2.11 13.32
C LEU A 33 -2.59 -3.52 13.84
N ILE A 34 -3.47 -4.05 14.69
CA ILE A 34 -3.52 -5.47 14.99
C ILE A 34 -4.79 -6.04 14.38
N ILE A 35 -4.63 -7.11 13.60
CA ILE A 35 -5.66 -7.70 12.78
C ILE A 35 -5.88 -9.15 13.22
N ASP A 36 -7.12 -9.63 13.21
CA ASP A 36 -7.55 -10.92 13.73
C ASP A 36 -7.32 -12.11 12.78
N LYS A 37 -6.34 -12.02 11.92
CA LYS A 37 -5.88 -13.11 11.04
C LYS A 37 -4.38 -13.25 11.12
N GLY A 38 -3.90 -14.47 11.12
CA GLY A 38 -2.49 -14.78 11.28
C GLY A 38 -2.03 -15.87 10.31
N SER A 39 -0.92 -16.54 10.67
CA SER A 39 -0.31 -17.55 9.81
C SER A 39 -1.23 -18.75 9.53
N GLU A 40 -2.10 -19.12 10.45
CA GLU A 40 -3.08 -20.20 10.22
C GLU A 40 -4.13 -19.82 9.15
N ASP A 41 -4.34 -18.52 8.92
CA ASP A 41 -5.24 -18.01 7.88
C ASP A 41 -4.53 -17.74 6.54
N GLY A 42 -3.23 -17.99 6.49
CA GLY A 42 -2.41 -17.75 5.30
C GLY A 42 -1.74 -16.39 5.23
N VAL A 43 -1.77 -15.60 6.32
CA VAL A 43 -1.06 -14.32 6.37
C VAL A 43 0.44 -14.56 6.47
N VAL A 44 1.20 -13.86 5.66
CA VAL A 44 2.67 -13.85 5.69
C VAL A 44 3.17 -12.41 5.85
N ARG A 45 4.40 -12.26 6.34
CA ARG A 45 5.06 -10.96 6.41
C ARG A 45 5.09 -10.31 5.02
N ASN A 46 5.00 -8.99 4.97
CA ASN A 46 4.90 -8.20 3.75
C ASN A 46 3.59 -8.38 2.96
N SER A 47 2.58 -9.02 3.52
CA SER A 47 1.23 -8.94 2.96
C SER A 47 0.72 -7.51 3.03
N GLY A 48 0.05 -7.05 1.99
CA GLY A 48 -0.63 -5.76 1.99
C GLY A 48 -1.94 -5.82 2.77
N VAL A 49 -2.37 -4.68 3.28
CA VAL A 49 -3.70 -4.51 3.90
C VAL A 49 -4.43 -3.43 3.14
N ILE A 50 -5.61 -3.75 2.64
CA ILE A 50 -6.41 -2.86 1.79
C ILE A 50 -7.86 -2.79 2.25
N THR A 51 -8.56 -1.78 1.75
CA THR A 51 -10.02 -1.72 1.64
C THR A 51 -10.40 -1.40 0.19
N GLU A 52 -11.67 -1.35 -0.13
CA GLU A 52 -12.15 -0.86 -1.42
C GLU A 52 -11.81 0.63 -1.67
N LYS A 53 -11.42 1.35 -0.62
CA LYS A 53 -11.08 2.79 -0.67
C LYS A 53 -9.59 3.07 -0.64
N GLY A 54 -8.74 2.06 -0.57
CA GLY A 54 -7.31 2.27 -0.67
C GLY A 54 -6.44 1.31 0.12
N VAL A 55 -5.20 1.72 0.28
CA VAL A 55 -4.15 1.02 1.02
C VAL A 55 -4.19 1.42 2.49
N ILE A 56 -4.14 0.44 3.37
CA ILE A 56 -4.26 0.64 4.82
C ILE A 56 -2.93 0.42 5.53
N GLY A 57 -2.12 -0.51 5.07
CA GLY A 57 -0.84 -0.82 5.69
C GLY A 57 -0.16 -2.04 5.10
N ILE A 58 0.92 -2.46 5.76
CA ILE A 58 1.74 -3.61 5.37
C ILE A 58 2.02 -4.45 6.61
N VAL A 59 1.80 -5.76 6.50
CA VAL A 59 2.04 -6.70 7.59
C VAL A 59 3.55 -6.80 7.87
N ASP A 60 3.93 -6.59 9.13
CA ASP A 60 5.32 -6.65 9.59
C ASP A 60 5.62 -7.86 10.48
N ALA A 61 4.65 -8.31 11.26
CA ALA A 61 4.78 -9.50 12.11
C ALA A 61 3.51 -10.32 12.12
N VAL A 62 3.65 -11.63 12.25
CA VAL A 62 2.55 -12.59 12.18
C VAL A 62 2.69 -13.60 13.31
N SER A 63 1.59 -13.84 14.03
CA SER A 63 1.43 -15.00 14.93
C SER A 63 0.41 -15.96 14.34
N SER A 64 0.07 -17.02 15.08
CA SER A 64 -0.88 -18.04 14.58
C SER A 64 -2.23 -17.43 14.18
N HIS A 65 -2.76 -16.48 14.94
CA HIS A 65 -4.12 -15.95 14.80
C HIS A 65 -4.19 -14.46 14.57
N TYR A 66 -3.07 -13.75 14.66
CA TYR A 66 -3.01 -12.28 14.57
C TYR A 66 -1.89 -11.81 13.67
N SER A 67 -2.07 -10.62 13.15
CA SER A 67 -1.04 -9.89 12.39
C SER A 67 -0.85 -8.50 12.95
N TYR A 68 0.39 -8.05 12.97
CA TYR A 68 0.78 -6.67 13.26
C TYR A 68 1.13 -5.99 11.95
N ALA A 69 0.39 -4.97 11.58
CA ALA A 69 0.66 -4.19 10.37
C ALA A 69 1.13 -2.79 10.70
N ILE A 70 2.11 -2.32 9.94
CA ILE A 70 2.49 -0.91 9.93
C ILE A 70 1.40 -0.18 9.15
N SER A 71 0.76 0.80 9.77
CA SER A 71 -0.27 1.60 9.13
C SER A 71 0.32 2.47 8.01
N PHE A 72 -0.47 2.76 6.99
CA PHE A 72 -0.13 3.80 6.02
C PHE A 72 0.09 5.17 6.68
N LEU A 73 -0.54 5.42 7.83
CA LEU A 73 -0.27 6.59 8.67
C LEU A 73 1.07 6.44 9.42
N ASN A 74 2.13 6.31 8.66
CA ASN A 74 3.51 6.23 9.10
C ASN A 74 4.36 7.02 8.12
N THR A 75 5.05 8.04 8.59
CA THR A 75 5.83 8.97 7.74
C THR A 75 7.03 8.33 7.06
N GLU A 76 7.44 7.15 7.52
CA GLU A 76 8.56 6.39 6.94
C GLU A 76 8.09 5.30 5.96
N LEU A 77 6.78 5.08 5.83
CA LEU A 77 6.22 4.08 4.92
C LEU A 77 5.97 4.71 3.54
N PHE A 78 6.54 4.09 2.51
CA PHE A 78 6.31 4.46 1.11
C PHE A 78 5.65 3.31 0.37
N ILE A 79 4.69 3.63 -0.48
CA ILE A 79 4.10 2.68 -1.42
C ILE A 79 4.30 3.18 -2.84
N SER A 80 4.52 2.26 -3.77
CA SER A 80 4.65 2.61 -5.19
C SER A 80 3.27 2.89 -5.79
N ALA A 81 3.05 4.12 -6.25
CA ALA A 81 1.77 4.57 -6.77
C ALA A 81 1.88 5.09 -8.19
N ARG A 82 0.81 4.94 -8.96
CA ARG A 82 0.69 5.40 -10.34
C ARG A 82 -0.28 6.56 -10.42
N LEU A 83 0.12 7.60 -11.13
CA LEU A 83 -0.71 8.77 -11.39
C LEU A 83 -1.54 8.56 -12.66
N GLY A 84 -2.84 8.32 -12.47
CA GLY A 84 -3.84 8.29 -13.53
C GLY A 84 -3.43 7.52 -14.78
N GLU A 85 -3.91 7.98 -15.92
CA GLU A 85 -3.63 7.41 -17.24
C GLU A 85 -2.21 7.71 -17.76
N SER A 86 -1.53 8.71 -17.19
CA SER A 86 -0.16 9.07 -17.60
C SER A 86 0.85 7.95 -17.35
N GLY A 87 0.53 7.05 -16.41
CA GLY A 87 1.41 5.96 -16.03
C GLY A 87 2.64 6.36 -15.22
N ALA A 88 2.78 7.63 -14.87
CA ALA A 88 3.87 8.10 -14.02
C ALA A 88 3.81 7.45 -12.65
N VAL A 89 4.93 6.87 -12.21
CA VAL A 89 5.06 6.12 -10.95
C VAL A 89 6.00 6.85 -10.01
N GLY A 90 5.62 6.92 -8.76
CA GLY A 90 6.44 7.50 -7.71
C GLY A 90 6.08 6.98 -6.32
N PRO A 91 6.90 7.28 -5.32
CA PRO A 91 6.60 6.93 -3.94
C PRO A 91 5.47 7.80 -3.39
N LEU A 92 4.50 7.16 -2.77
CA LEU A 92 3.40 7.79 -2.04
C LEU A 92 3.60 7.57 -0.55
N ALA A 93 3.55 8.65 0.22
CA ALA A 93 3.66 8.60 1.67
C ALA A 93 2.64 9.52 2.33
N TRP A 94 2.24 9.19 3.55
CA TRP A 94 1.44 10.07 4.38
C TRP A 94 2.19 11.38 4.67
N ASP A 95 1.47 12.50 4.73
CA ASP A 95 2.07 13.81 4.99
C ASP A 95 2.46 14.03 6.46
N GLY A 96 2.07 13.14 7.36
CA GLY A 96 2.35 13.23 8.79
C GLY A 96 1.42 14.19 9.57
N MET A 97 0.44 14.76 8.92
CA MET A 97 -0.42 15.80 9.49
C MET A 97 -1.89 15.44 9.50
N SER A 98 -2.45 15.11 8.35
CA SER A 98 -3.87 14.87 8.17
C SER A 98 -4.15 13.43 7.75
N SER A 99 -5.08 12.76 8.42
CA SER A 99 -5.39 11.34 8.18
C SER A 99 -6.01 11.04 6.81
N ASP A 100 -6.29 12.06 6.02
CA ASP A 100 -6.90 11.97 4.69
C ASP A 100 -5.99 12.48 3.57
N ARG A 101 -4.72 12.74 3.86
CA ARG A 101 -3.77 13.28 2.87
C ARG A 101 -2.48 12.51 2.79
N ALA A 102 -1.97 12.41 1.56
CA ALA A 102 -0.67 11.85 1.25
C ALA A 102 0.05 12.74 0.23
N ILE A 103 1.32 12.43 -0.01
CA ILE A 103 2.15 13.13 -1.00
C ILE A 103 2.72 12.09 -1.96
N LEU A 104 2.48 12.29 -3.25
CA LEU A 104 3.10 11.54 -4.33
C LEU A 104 4.34 12.32 -4.80
N LYS A 105 5.51 11.71 -4.66
CA LYS A 105 6.81 12.36 -4.91
C LYS A 105 7.46 11.85 -6.19
N GLU A 106 8.51 12.58 -6.62
CA GLU A 106 9.42 12.15 -7.68
C GLU A 106 8.75 11.92 -9.04
N ILE A 107 7.65 12.61 -9.31
CA ILE A 107 7.02 12.57 -10.63
C ILE A 107 7.76 13.50 -11.57
N PRO A 108 8.40 12.98 -12.64
CA PRO A 108 9.13 13.83 -13.57
C PRO A 108 8.23 14.87 -14.25
N LEU A 109 8.76 16.07 -14.52
CA LEU A 109 7.98 17.20 -15.04
C LEU A 109 7.34 16.94 -16.42
N GLN A 110 7.91 16.02 -17.21
CA GLN A 110 7.33 15.68 -18.53
C GLN A 110 5.99 14.93 -18.43
N PHE A 111 5.69 14.32 -17.28
CA PHE A 111 4.39 13.67 -17.06
C PHE A 111 3.34 14.71 -16.69
N LYS A 112 2.36 14.88 -17.57
CA LYS A 112 1.25 15.80 -17.33
C LYS A 112 0.14 15.12 -16.56
N PHE A 113 -0.49 15.86 -15.65
CA PHE A 113 -1.65 15.45 -14.90
C PHE A 113 -2.55 16.64 -14.64
N GLU A 114 -3.77 16.37 -14.22
CA GLU A 114 -4.72 17.39 -13.79
C GLU A 114 -5.21 17.11 -12.37
N PRO A 115 -5.49 18.16 -11.57
CA PRO A 115 -6.21 17.97 -10.31
C PRO A 115 -7.50 17.16 -10.53
N GLY A 116 -7.73 16.16 -9.68
CA GLY A 116 -8.84 15.23 -9.82
C GLY A 116 -8.48 13.90 -10.49
N ASP A 117 -7.31 13.77 -11.08
CA ASP A 117 -6.80 12.49 -11.58
C ASP A 117 -6.67 11.48 -10.44
N THR A 118 -7.08 10.25 -10.69
CA THR A 118 -7.01 9.19 -9.67
C THR A 118 -5.59 8.65 -9.55
N VAL A 119 -5.18 8.40 -8.31
CA VAL A 119 -3.92 7.75 -7.96
C VAL A 119 -4.22 6.30 -7.54
N TYR A 120 -3.48 5.35 -8.13
CA TYR A 120 -3.63 3.91 -7.93
C TYR A 120 -2.35 3.29 -7.39
N THR A 121 -2.44 2.06 -6.86
CA THR A 121 -1.24 1.24 -6.72
C THR A 121 -0.64 0.96 -8.09
N SER A 122 0.70 0.96 -8.18
CA SER A 122 1.37 0.86 -9.49
C SER A 122 1.47 -0.55 -10.05
N GLY A 123 1.44 -1.57 -9.19
CA GLY A 123 1.74 -2.95 -9.56
C GLY A 123 3.23 -3.29 -9.64
N TYR A 124 4.12 -2.33 -9.44
CA TYR A 124 5.58 -2.57 -9.38
C TYR A 124 6.05 -3.06 -8.01
N SER A 125 5.16 -3.50 -7.17
CA SER A 125 5.43 -4.04 -5.85
C SER A 125 4.93 -5.48 -5.75
N THR A 126 5.65 -6.32 -5.00
CA THR A 126 5.16 -7.65 -4.63
C THR A 126 4.13 -7.64 -3.50
N ILE A 127 3.88 -6.47 -2.92
CA ILE A 127 3.04 -6.30 -1.71
C ILE A 127 1.57 -6.07 -2.07
N PHE A 128 1.31 -5.24 -3.09
CA PHE A 128 -0.04 -4.89 -3.50
C PHE A 128 -0.33 -5.28 -4.95
N PRO A 129 -1.53 -5.79 -5.25
CA PRO A 129 -1.96 -5.89 -6.63
C PRO A 129 -2.06 -4.50 -7.27
N PRO A 130 -1.92 -4.41 -8.61
CA PRO A 130 -2.05 -3.13 -9.32
C PRO A 130 -3.48 -2.59 -9.29
N ASP A 131 -3.62 -1.31 -9.59
CA ASP A 131 -4.88 -0.64 -9.89
C ASP A 131 -5.86 -0.50 -8.71
N ILE A 132 -5.36 -0.58 -7.47
CA ILE A 132 -6.18 -0.25 -6.30
C ILE A 132 -6.26 1.27 -6.20
N PRO A 133 -7.47 1.87 -6.27
CA PRO A 133 -7.64 3.30 -6.12
C PRO A 133 -7.24 3.75 -4.71
N ILE A 134 -6.49 4.83 -4.60
CA ILE A 134 -5.99 5.34 -3.32
C ILE A 134 -6.58 6.71 -2.99
N GLY A 135 -6.67 7.57 -3.99
CA GLY A 135 -7.14 8.93 -3.83
C GLY A 135 -7.10 9.73 -5.12
N VAL A 136 -7.26 11.03 -5.02
CA VAL A 136 -7.23 11.95 -6.15
C VAL A 136 -6.11 12.97 -6.01
N ALA A 137 -5.45 13.28 -7.12
CA ALA A 137 -4.44 14.31 -7.19
C ALA A 137 -5.06 15.69 -6.94
N GLY A 138 -4.38 16.50 -6.14
CA GLY A 138 -4.72 17.87 -5.87
C GLY A 138 -3.66 18.82 -6.41
N GLU A 139 -3.25 19.78 -5.59
CA GLU A 139 -2.21 20.74 -5.92
C GLU A 139 -0.82 20.10 -5.99
N SER A 140 0.06 20.70 -6.75
CA SER A 140 1.43 20.25 -6.90
C SER A 140 2.43 21.40 -6.74
N LYS A 141 3.67 21.05 -6.43
CA LYS A 141 4.80 21.97 -6.45
C LYS A 141 6.01 21.32 -7.11
N ILE A 142 6.83 22.15 -7.74
CA ILE A 142 8.06 21.70 -8.40
C ILE A 142 9.20 21.70 -7.38
N ILE A 143 9.93 20.59 -7.33
CA ILE A 143 11.07 20.39 -6.45
C ILE A 143 12.37 20.43 -7.27
N ASN A 144 13.26 21.36 -6.92
CA ASN A 144 14.58 21.52 -7.56
C ASN A 144 14.54 21.62 -9.10
N GLY A 145 13.43 22.11 -9.66
CA GLY A 145 13.27 22.24 -11.11
C GLY A 145 13.17 20.93 -11.90
N ALA A 146 13.06 19.77 -11.23
CA ALA A 146 13.17 18.46 -11.85
C ALA A 146 11.94 17.58 -11.69
N THR A 147 11.24 17.62 -10.56
CA THR A 147 10.11 16.76 -10.26
C THR A 147 8.93 17.52 -9.67
N ASN A 148 7.74 16.92 -9.77
CA ASN A 148 6.56 17.35 -9.03
C ASN A 148 6.40 16.56 -7.75
N GLU A 149 6.02 17.24 -6.68
CA GLU A 149 5.33 16.65 -5.52
C GLU A 149 3.85 16.99 -5.63
N ILE A 150 2.99 15.99 -5.50
CA ILE A 150 1.56 16.12 -5.74
C ILE A 150 0.81 15.74 -4.47
N ASP A 151 -0.02 16.65 -3.99
CA ASP A 151 -0.92 16.36 -2.88
C ASP A 151 -1.98 15.35 -3.34
N VAL A 152 -2.24 14.34 -2.52
CA VAL A 152 -3.24 13.32 -2.79
C VAL A 152 -4.28 13.33 -1.68
N ASN A 153 -5.53 13.54 -2.05
CA ASN A 153 -6.66 13.41 -1.14
C ASN A 153 -7.12 11.96 -1.13
N LEU A 154 -6.95 11.29 0.02
CA LEU A 154 -7.23 9.87 0.17
C LEU A 154 -8.73 9.61 0.19
N PHE A 155 -9.17 8.52 -0.45
CA PHE A 155 -10.55 8.04 -0.39
C PHE A 155 -10.90 7.44 0.97
N GLN A 156 -9.92 6.78 1.61
CA GLN A 156 -10.11 6.11 2.88
C GLN A 156 -10.00 7.07 4.06
N ASN A 157 -10.99 7.06 4.93
CA ASN A 157 -10.86 7.64 6.26
C ASN A 157 -10.15 6.64 7.18
N HIS A 158 -8.87 6.89 7.47
CA HIS A 158 -8.04 5.99 8.29
C HIS A 158 -8.42 5.99 9.78
N LYS A 159 -9.27 6.91 10.25
CA LYS A 159 -9.76 6.95 11.63
C LYS A 159 -11.01 6.10 11.86
N ALA A 160 -11.67 5.66 10.79
CA ALA A 160 -12.94 4.93 10.86
C ALA A 160 -12.82 3.51 10.27
N LEU A 161 -11.70 2.85 10.50
CA LEU A 161 -11.41 1.51 9.99
C LEU A 161 -11.85 0.43 10.97
N LYS A 162 -12.56 -0.58 10.46
CA LYS A 162 -12.91 -1.79 11.21
C LYS A 162 -12.64 -3.05 10.39
N TYR A 163 -13.12 -3.10 9.17
CA TYR A 163 -12.97 -4.25 8.27
C TYR A 163 -11.94 -3.96 7.20
N VAL A 164 -11.06 -4.91 6.97
CA VAL A 164 -9.99 -4.84 5.98
C VAL A 164 -9.86 -6.15 5.22
N THR A 165 -9.09 -6.12 4.15
CA THR A 165 -8.67 -7.33 3.43
C THR A 165 -7.15 -7.38 3.42
N ILE A 166 -6.60 -8.49 3.87
CA ILE A 166 -5.17 -8.77 3.74
C ILE A 166 -4.97 -9.39 2.36
N VAL A 167 -3.98 -8.90 1.62
CA VAL A 167 -3.61 -9.42 0.30
C VAL A 167 -2.23 -10.06 0.39
N ALA A 168 -2.19 -11.38 0.28
CA ALA A 168 -0.95 -12.16 0.36
C ALA A 168 -0.55 -12.59 -1.05
N ASN A 169 0.62 -12.14 -1.52
CA ASN A 169 1.14 -12.51 -2.83
C ASN A 169 1.76 -13.90 -2.78
N ARG A 170 1.11 -14.90 -3.36
CA ARG A 170 1.59 -16.29 -3.40
C ARG A 170 2.77 -16.51 -4.35
N ARG A 171 3.08 -15.52 -5.19
CA ARG A 171 4.23 -15.53 -6.11
C ARG A 171 5.44 -14.76 -5.56
N ALA A 172 5.33 -14.09 -4.42
CA ALA A 172 6.39 -13.25 -3.86
C ALA A 172 7.69 -14.02 -3.60
N ALA A 173 7.60 -15.22 -3.05
CA ALA A 173 8.78 -16.04 -2.75
C ALA A 173 9.59 -16.40 -4.01
N GLU A 174 8.94 -16.70 -5.12
CA GLU A 174 9.61 -17.00 -6.40
C GLU A 174 10.26 -15.73 -6.98
N ILE A 175 9.59 -14.60 -6.92
CA ILE A 175 10.12 -13.33 -7.40
C ILE A 175 11.35 -12.93 -6.59
N GLU A 176 11.29 -13.00 -5.27
CA GLU A 176 12.40 -12.71 -4.38
C GLU A 176 13.59 -13.65 -4.62
N SER A 177 13.32 -14.93 -4.91
CA SER A 177 14.37 -15.91 -5.23
C SER A 177 15.12 -15.56 -6.50
N ILE A 178 14.45 -15.07 -7.53
CA ILE A 178 15.07 -14.62 -8.78
C ILE A 178 15.91 -13.35 -8.56
N GLU A 179 15.42 -12.41 -7.80
CA GLU A 179 16.15 -11.19 -7.45
C GLU A 179 17.45 -11.52 -6.70
N GLN A 180 17.40 -12.41 -5.71
CA GLN A 180 18.58 -12.89 -4.98
C GLN A 180 19.61 -13.56 -5.87
N GLN A 181 19.17 -14.37 -6.83
CA GLN A 181 20.09 -15.02 -7.78
C GLN A 181 20.87 -14.01 -8.63
N GLU A 182 20.24 -12.91 -9.02
CA GLU A 182 20.90 -11.85 -9.77
C GLU A 182 21.89 -11.04 -8.91
N GLU A 183 21.55 -10.80 -7.64
CA GLU A 183 22.44 -10.10 -6.70
C GLU A 183 23.70 -10.91 -6.36
N GLU A 184 23.62 -12.25 -6.34
CA GLU A 184 24.73 -13.16 -6.04
C GLU A 184 25.64 -13.39 -7.26
N GLN A 185 25.26 -12.97 -8.46
CA GLN A 185 26.13 -13.11 -9.63
C GLN A 185 27.26 -12.09 -9.57
N PRO A 186 28.52 -12.52 -9.85
CA PRO A 186 29.63 -11.58 -9.87
C PRO A 186 29.41 -10.56 -10.99
N LYS A 187 29.44 -9.29 -10.63
CA LYS A 187 29.39 -8.19 -11.61
C LYS A 187 30.53 -8.34 -12.61
N LYS A 188 30.17 -8.54 -13.86
CA LYS A 188 31.12 -8.59 -14.97
C LYS A 188 31.75 -7.24 -15.23
#